data_d27bac5a768cbf8427e76f521ef84d8d
#
_entry.id   d27bac5a768cbf8427e76f521ef84d8d
#
_cell.length_a   1.000
_cell.length_b   1.000
_cell.length_c   1.000
_cell.angle_alpha   90.00
_cell.angle_beta   90.00
_cell.angle_gamma   90.00
#
_symmetry.space_group_name_H-M   'P 1'
#
loop_
_entity.id
_entity.type
_entity.pdbx_description
1 polymer ?
#
loop_
_entity_poly.entity_id
_entity_poly.type
_entity_poly.pdbx_seq_one_letter_code
_entity_poly.pdbx_strand_id
1 'polypeptide(L)'
;MRWCGRNGGFGMPLVALGRSACKVETIVYGKLRMTEEKSLHKDAYTLILDAIDEGLYRPGARMVESELAERFGVSRTPIREALQRLETQRLLIREGRSLIVASLDHNQLAELYAVRAELEGLAARLAAQHAAAEEVRVLRKMVEEDSRLIGDPAALARANRRFHKQIHLASHNRYLVRQLDLVHRTMALLATTSLAVEGRSQTAIGEHEAIVRAIEARDGDAADAALRAHISRAFETRLRLVSAAAEGLA
;
A
#
# COMPACT_ATOMS: atom_id res chain seq x y z
N MET A 1 -13.82 49.28 42.09
CA MET A 1 -14.53 48.98 43.39
C MET A 1 -13.92 47.74 44.01
N ARG A 2 -13.28 47.94 45.14
CA ARG A 2 -12.75 46.85 46.02
C ARG A 2 -13.92 46.14 46.66
N TRP A 3 -13.82 44.82 46.83
CA TRP A 3 -14.28 44.16 48.10
C TRP A 3 -13.40 42.98 48.45
N CYS A 4 -13.05 43.02 49.71
CA CYS A 4 -12.08 42.22 50.48
C CYS A 4 -12.86 41.28 51.41
N GLY A 5 -12.26 40.20 51.82
CA GLY A 5 -12.55 39.55 53.12
C GLY A 5 -13.12 38.12 52.95
N ARG A 6 -12.79 37.11 53.66
CA ARG A 6 -12.01 36.86 54.89
C ARG A 6 -12.01 35.34 55.14
N ASN A 7 -10.91 34.83 55.54
CA ASN A 7 -10.61 33.66 56.34
C ASN A 7 -11.74 32.84 57.00
N GLY A 8 -11.58 31.53 56.99
CA GLY A 8 -12.21 30.61 57.91
C GLY A 8 -11.55 29.25 57.83
N GLY A 9 -10.49 29.04 58.62
CA GLY A 9 -9.88 27.72 58.82
C GLY A 9 -10.68 26.90 59.84
N PHE A 10 -10.72 25.59 59.60
CA PHE A 10 -10.93 24.61 60.67
C PHE A 10 -10.02 23.41 60.40
N GLY A 11 -9.23 23.10 61.41
CA GLY A 11 -8.27 21.99 61.38
C GLY A 11 -8.86 20.72 62.04
N MET A 12 -8.22 19.65 61.63
CA MET A 12 -7.97 18.35 62.33
C MET A 12 -9.16 17.36 62.48
N PRO A 13 -8.90 16.02 62.61
CA PRO A 13 -7.61 15.35 62.82
C PRO A 13 -7.31 14.13 61.89
N LEU A 14 -6.05 13.74 61.95
CA LEU A 14 -5.50 12.43 61.51
C LEU A 14 -6.24 11.28 62.20
N VAL A 15 -6.67 10.30 61.43
CA VAL A 15 -6.89 8.92 61.90
C VAL A 15 -6.09 7.98 61.00
N ALA A 16 -5.09 7.38 61.60
CA ALA A 16 -4.30 6.28 61.01
C ALA A 16 -5.12 4.98 61.09
N LEU A 17 -5.26 4.30 59.97
CA LEU A 17 -5.60 2.88 59.89
C LEU A 17 -5.01 2.37 58.56
N GLY A 18 -3.95 1.59 58.60
CA GLY A 18 -4.07 0.16 58.66
C GLY A 18 -3.64 -0.43 57.35
N ARG A 19 -2.42 -0.99 57.32
CA ARG A 19 -1.82 -1.78 56.22
C ARG A 19 -2.78 -2.81 55.66
N SER A 20 -3.12 -2.70 54.37
CA SER A 20 -3.42 -3.85 53.52
C SER A 20 -3.30 -3.43 52.03
N ALA A 21 -2.07 -3.26 51.58
CA ALA A 21 -1.75 -3.12 50.16
C ALA A 21 -0.91 -4.35 49.76
N CYS A 22 -1.55 -5.36 49.25
CA CYS A 22 -0.88 -6.35 48.42
C CYS A 22 -1.96 -7.32 47.87
N LYS A 23 -2.39 -7.14 46.64
CA LYS A 23 -2.91 -8.20 45.74
C LYS A 23 -3.76 -7.70 44.56
N VAL A 24 -3.45 -6.61 43.92
CA VAL A 24 -4.19 -6.23 42.70
C VAL A 24 -3.28 -6.01 41.45
N GLU A 25 -1.95 -5.99 41.57
CA GLU A 25 -1.09 -5.62 40.43
C GLU A 25 -0.62 -6.76 39.57
N THR A 26 -0.88 -8.03 39.84
CA THR A 26 -0.28 -9.15 39.13
C THR A 26 -1.12 -9.69 37.94
N ILE A 27 -2.36 -9.21 37.76
CA ILE A 27 -3.27 -9.75 36.73
C ILE A 27 -3.30 -8.89 35.43
N VAL A 28 -2.87 -7.63 35.49
CA VAL A 28 -2.98 -6.73 34.33
C VAL A 28 -1.80 -6.86 33.38
N TYR A 29 -0.62 -7.26 33.83
CA TYR A 29 0.58 -7.39 32.98
C TYR A 29 0.63 -8.66 32.10
N GLY A 30 -0.13 -9.69 32.44
CA GLY A 30 -0.16 -10.95 31.66
C GLY A 30 -0.97 -10.88 30.38
N LYS A 31 -1.95 -9.97 30.27
CA LYS A 31 -2.80 -9.84 29.06
C LYS A 31 -2.28 -8.84 28.04
N LEU A 32 -1.43 -7.89 28.42
CA LEU A 32 -0.84 -6.93 27.49
C LEU A 32 0.32 -7.52 26.65
N ARG A 33 1.04 -8.51 27.17
CA ARG A 33 2.14 -9.17 26.42
C ARG A 33 1.68 -10.07 25.27
N MET A 34 0.46 -10.58 25.30
CA MET A 34 -0.08 -11.43 24.24
C MET A 34 -0.65 -10.66 23.04
N THR A 35 -0.78 -9.33 23.11
CA THR A 35 -1.29 -8.51 22.02
C THR A 35 -0.19 -7.84 21.18
N GLU A 36 1.02 -7.69 21.70
CA GLU A 36 2.13 -7.07 20.98
C GLU A 36 2.89 -8.04 20.06
N GLU A 37 2.93 -9.34 20.38
CA GLU A 37 3.55 -10.34 19.48
C GLU A 37 2.70 -10.68 18.24
N LYS A 38 1.42 -10.32 18.19
CA LYS A 38 0.55 -10.54 17.03
C LYS A 38 0.72 -9.51 15.91
N SER A 39 1.48 -8.45 16.12
CA SER A 39 1.61 -7.30 15.19
C SER A 39 2.71 -7.46 14.13
N LEU A 40 3.57 -8.47 14.18
CA LEU A 40 4.73 -8.63 13.29
C LEU A 40 4.61 -9.74 12.23
N HIS A 41 3.58 -10.58 12.28
CA HIS A 41 3.35 -11.57 11.22
C HIS A 41 2.32 -11.06 10.22
N LYS A 42 2.75 -10.84 8.96
CA LYS A 42 1.83 -10.62 7.83
C LYS A 42 0.80 -11.74 7.83
N ASP A 43 -0.48 -11.42 7.66
CA ASP A 43 -1.51 -12.42 7.52
C ASP A 43 -1.33 -13.23 6.23
N ALA A 44 -1.94 -14.41 6.14
CA ALA A 44 -1.82 -15.31 4.98
C ALA A 44 -2.24 -14.62 3.67
N TYR A 45 -3.23 -13.74 3.72
CA TYR A 45 -3.68 -12.96 2.58
C TYR A 45 -2.56 -12.04 2.05
N THR A 46 -1.93 -11.29 2.94
CA THR A 46 -0.83 -10.38 2.59
C THR A 46 0.38 -11.15 2.06
N LEU A 47 0.73 -12.30 2.68
CA LEU A 47 1.84 -13.14 2.21
C LEU A 47 1.62 -13.66 0.79
N ILE A 48 0.41 -14.13 0.48
CA ILE A 48 0.07 -14.64 -0.86
C ILE A 48 0.06 -13.48 -1.87
N LEU A 49 -0.56 -12.35 -1.53
CA LEU A 49 -0.63 -11.18 -2.42
C LEU A 49 0.77 -10.64 -2.74
N ASP A 50 1.64 -10.50 -1.74
CA ASP A 50 3.03 -10.08 -1.93
C ASP A 50 3.78 -11.04 -2.85
N ALA A 51 3.59 -12.37 -2.67
CA ALA A 51 4.21 -13.38 -3.51
C ALA A 51 3.74 -13.33 -4.98
N ILE A 52 2.48 -12.97 -5.22
CA ILE A 52 1.96 -12.72 -6.58
C ILE A 52 2.60 -11.43 -7.14
N ASP A 53 2.62 -10.34 -6.37
CA ASP A 53 3.16 -9.05 -6.78
C ASP A 53 4.68 -9.10 -7.05
N GLU A 54 5.41 -9.95 -6.32
CA GLU A 54 6.83 -10.22 -6.55
C GLU A 54 7.10 -11.17 -7.74
N GLY A 55 6.04 -11.68 -8.38
CA GLY A 55 6.13 -12.57 -9.53
C GLY A 55 6.51 -14.02 -9.20
N LEU A 56 6.47 -14.41 -7.91
CA LEU A 56 6.69 -15.78 -7.48
C LEU A 56 5.56 -16.71 -8.00
N TYR A 57 4.33 -16.19 -8.02
CA TYR A 57 3.17 -16.84 -8.64
C TYR A 57 2.70 -15.97 -9.81
N ARG A 58 3.05 -16.39 -11.03
CA ARG A 58 2.65 -15.68 -12.26
C ARG A 58 1.20 -16.00 -12.63
N PRO A 59 0.54 -15.21 -13.50
CA PRO A 59 -0.75 -15.55 -14.08
C PRO A 59 -0.80 -16.99 -14.58
N GLY A 60 -1.87 -17.71 -14.27
CA GLY A 60 -2.02 -19.15 -14.55
C GLY A 60 -1.38 -20.09 -13.53
N ALA A 61 -0.55 -19.59 -12.60
CA ALA A 61 0.05 -20.44 -11.57
C ALA A 61 -1.02 -21.03 -10.64
N ARG A 62 -0.91 -22.31 -10.34
CA ARG A 62 -1.81 -23.01 -9.41
C ARG A 62 -1.54 -22.60 -7.96
N MET A 63 -2.60 -22.39 -7.21
CA MET A 63 -2.58 -22.04 -5.80
C MET A 63 -3.03 -23.23 -4.96
N VAL A 64 -2.09 -24.01 -4.45
CA VAL A 64 -2.33 -25.24 -3.69
C VAL A 64 -2.23 -24.96 -2.19
N GLU A 65 -3.31 -25.18 -1.43
CA GLU A 65 -3.38 -24.87 0.02
C GLU A 65 -2.21 -25.48 0.82
N SER A 66 -1.84 -26.75 0.55
CA SER A 66 -0.77 -27.43 1.28
C SER A 66 0.61 -26.86 1.01
N GLU A 67 0.91 -26.52 -0.24
CA GLU A 67 2.18 -25.92 -0.65
C GLU A 67 2.36 -24.51 -0.09
N LEU A 68 1.27 -23.71 -0.10
CA LEU A 68 1.26 -22.38 0.47
C LEU A 68 1.41 -22.41 2.00
N ALA A 69 0.73 -23.32 2.67
CA ALA A 69 0.83 -23.51 4.11
C ALA A 69 2.27 -23.87 4.54
N GLU A 70 2.90 -24.81 3.82
CA GLU A 70 4.29 -25.19 4.03
C GLU A 70 5.25 -24.02 3.75
N ARG A 71 5.10 -23.37 2.59
CA ARG A 71 5.97 -22.26 2.17
C ARG A 71 5.98 -21.09 3.14
N PHE A 72 4.80 -20.72 3.64
CA PHE A 72 4.66 -19.55 4.52
C PHE A 72 4.71 -19.89 6.01
N GLY A 73 4.82 -21.17 6.37
CA GLY A 73 4.90 -21.60 7.76
C GLY A 73 3.62 -21.34 8.56
N VAL A 74 2.45 -21.36 7.90
CA VAL A 74 1.15 -21.11 8.51
C VAL A 74 0.22 -22.32 8.33
N SER A 75 -0.80 -22.47 9.19
CA SER A 75 -1.76 -23.55 9.05
C SER A 75 -2.65 -23.41 7.80
N ARG A 76 -3.32 -24.49 7.38
CA ARG A 76 -4.16 -24.49 6.17
C ARG A 76 -5.40 -23.59 6.28
N THR A 77 -5.96 -23.41 7.48
CA THR A 77 -7.17 -22.60 7.66
C THR A 77 -7.01 -21.15 7.21
N PRO A 78 -6.02 -20.36 7.72
CA PRO A 78 -5.81 -19.00 7.25
C PRO A 78 -5.42 -18.94 5.76
N ILE A 79 -4.73 -19.95 5.21
CA ILE A 79 -4.46 -20.01 3.76
C ILE A 79 -5.77 -20.16 2.98
N ARG A 80 -6.67 -21.04 3.38
CA ARG A 80 -7.96 -21.24 2.71
C ARG A 80 -8.81 -19.97 2.73
N GLU A 81 -8.89 -19.30 3.88
CA GLU A 81 -9.60 -18.02 4.02
C GLU A 81 -8.99 -16.94 3.12
N ALA A 82 -7.66 -16.86 3.06
CA ALA A 82 -6.95 -15.94 2.19
C ALA A 82 -7.24 -16.22 0.70
N LEU A 83 -7.19 -17.48 0.27
CA LEU A 83 -7.50 -17.89 -1.10
C LEU A 83 -8.95 -17.56 -1.49
N GLN A 84 -9.92 -17.81 -0.62
CA GLN A 84 -11.32 -17.43 -0.84
C GLN A 84 -11.49 -15.91 -1.00
N ARG A 85 -10.79 -15.13 -0.18
CA ARG A 85 -10.80 -13.67 -0.28
C ARG A 85 -10.18 -13.17 -1.58
N LEU A 86 -9.06 -13.75 -2.02
CA LEU A 86 -8.43 -13.43 -3.30
C LEU A 86 -9.31 -13.83 -4.50
N GLU A 87 -10.02 -14.98 -4.42
CA GLU A 87 -11.00 -15.41 -5.41
C GLU A 87 -12.18 -14.43 -5.50
N THR A 88 -12.73 -14.00 -4.36
CA THR A 88 -13.79 -12.98 -4.31
C THR A 88 -13.36 -11.66 -4.95
N GLN A 89 -12.09 -11.31 -4.83
CA GLN A 89 -11.50 -10.10 -5.43
C GLN A 89 -11.07 -10.30 -6.89
N ARG A 90 -11.32 -11.46 -7.50
CA ARG A 90 -10.93 -11.80 -8.87
C ARG A 90 -9.41 -11.77 -9.13
N LEU A 91 -8.61 -11.85 -8.08
CA LEU A 91 -7.16 -12.05 -8.18
C LEU A 91 -6.82 -13.53 -8.42
N LEU A 92 -7.69 -14.43 -7.99
CA LEU A 92 -7.67 -15.84 -8.33
C LEU A 92 -8.97 -16.22 -9.03
N ILE A 93 -8.89 -17.18 -9.95
CA ILE A 93 -10.04 -17.74 -10.68
C ILE A 93 -10.01 -19.26 -10.63
N ARG A 94 -11.19 -19.89 -10.83
CA ARG A 94 -11.27 -21.35 -10.96
C ARG A 94 -11.09 -21.78 -12.39
N GLU A 95 -10.18 -22.71 -12.59
CA GLU A 95 -10.01 -23.45 -13.82
C GLU A 95 -10.23 -24.94 -13.52
N GLY A 96 -11.39 -25.47 -13.87
CA GLY A 96 -11.82 -26.80 -13.45
C GLY A 96 -11.87 -26.92 -11.93
N ARG A 97 -11.03 -27.81 -11.36
CA ARG A 97 -10.92 -28.02 -9.90
C ARG A 97 -9.79 -27.20 -9.26
N SER A 98 -9.02 -26.49 -10.05
CA SER A 98 -7.85 -25.74 -9.58
C SER A 98 -8.21 -24.27 -9.37
N LEU A 99 -7.59 -23.67 -8.36
CA LEU A 99 -7.54 -22.22 -8.19
C LEU A 99 -6.23 -21.73 -8.78
N ILE A 100 -6.28 -20.75 -9.68
CA ILE A 100 -5.13 -20.19 -10.39
C ILE A 100 -5.08 -18.68 -10.25
N VAL A 101 -3.88 -18.09 -10.39
CA VAL A 101 -3.69 -16.64 -10.48
C VAL A 101 -4.35 -16.15 -11.77
N ALA A 102 -5.22 -15.14 -11.65
CA ALA A 102 -5.91 -14.56 -12.81
C ALA A 102 -4.90 -13.88 -13.77
N SER A 103 -5.30 -13.73 -15.01
CA SER A 103 -4.61 -12.89 -16.01
C SER A 103 -5.56 -11.78 -16.45
N LEU A 104 -5.00 -10.66 -16.88
CA LEU A 104 -5.76 -9.58 -17.50
C LEU A 104 -5.61 -9.66 -19.02
N ASP A 105 -6.72 -9.67 -19.73
CA ASP A 105 -6.72 -9.48 -21.17
C ASP A 105 -6.48 -8.00 -21.54
N HIS A 106 -6.37 -7.71 -22.84
CA HIS A 106 -6.06 -6.38 -23.34
C HIS A 106 -7.13 -5.34 -22.96
N ASN A 107 -8.41 -5.72 -23.01
CA ASN A 107 -9.51 -4.82 -22.67
C ASN A 107 -9.56 -4.54 -21.17
N GLN A 108 -9.43 -5.59 -20.35
CA GLN A 108 -9.36 -5.48 -18.90
C GLN A 108 -8.17 -4.60 -18.44
N LEU A 109 -7.03 -4.71 -19.14
CA LEU A 109 -5.89 -3.86 -18.89
C LEU A 109 -6.19 -2.38 -19.18
N ALA A 110 -6.85 -2.09 -20.31
CA ALA A 110 -7.26 -0.73 -20.68
C ALA A 110 -8.26 -0.14 -19.67
N GLU A 111 -9.28 -0.92 -19.28
CA GLU A 111 -10.26 -0.53 -18.27
C GLU A 111 -9.60 -0.22 -16.92
N LEU A 112 -8.67 -1.08 -16.48
CA LEU A 112 -7.93 -0.90 -15.22
C LEU A 112 -7.13 0.40 -15.24
N TYR A 113 -6.40 0.67 -16.32
CA TYR A 113 -5.56 1.87 -16.45
C TYR A 113 -6.40 3.15 -16.60
N ALA A 114 -7.57 3.10 -17.22
CA ALA A 114 -8.51 4.23 -17.29
C ALA A 114 -8.96 4.63 -15.87
N VAL A 115 -9.45 3.68 -15.08
CA VAL A 115 -9.85 3.93 -13.69
C VAL A 115 -8.67 4.39 -12.84
N ARG A 116 -7.51 3.76 -13.01
CA ARG A 116 -6.27 4.12 -12.31
C ARG A 116 -5.88 5.57 -12.55
N ALA A 117 -5.90 6.04 -13.81
CA ALA A 117 -5.53 7.41 -14.16
C ALA A 117 -6.44 8.44 -13.48
N GLU A 118 -7.76 8.18 -13.44
CA GLU A 118 -8.72 9.05 -12.77
C GLU A 118 -8.49 9.13 -11.26
N LEU A 119 -8.36 7.99 -10.61
CA LEU A 119 -8.21 7.95 -9.15
C LEU A 119 -6.85 8.46 -8.68
N GLU A 120 -5.76 8.12 -9.38
CA GLU A 120 -4.42 8.60 -9.02
C GLU A 120 -4.25 10.08 -9.33
N GLY A 121 -4.80 10.59 -10.44
CA GLY A 121 -4.82 12.02 -10.74
C GLY A 121 -5.53 12.81 -9.65
N LEU A 122 -6.72 12.34 -9.21
CA LEU A 122 -7.43 12.93 -8.09
C LEU A 122 -6.59 12.88 -6.80
N ALA A 123 -5.87 11.79 -6.55
CA ALA A 123 -5.01 11.67 -5.36
C ALA A 123 -3.88 12.69 -5.37
N ALA A 124 -3.23 12.93 -6.51
CA ALA A 124 -2.18 13.95 -6.66
C ALA A 124 -2.74 15.37 -6.48
N ARG A 125 -3.90 15.66 -7.05
CA ARG A 125 -4.60 16.95 -6.87
C ARG A 125 -4.86 17.21 -5.39
N LEU A 126 -5.42 16.23 -4.68
CA LEU A 126 -5.73 16.36 -3.26
C LEU A 126 -4.45 16.41 -2.41
N ALA A 127 -3.39 15.67 -2.77
CA ALA A 127 -2.10 15.77 -2.10
C ALA A 127 -1.50 17.17 -2.22
N ALA A 128 -1.60 17.83 -3.38
CA ALA A 128 -1.18 19.22 -3.54
C ALA A 128 -1.96 20.18 -2.61
N GLN A 129 -3.25 19.90 -2.34
CA GLN A 129 -4.09 20.72 -1.46
C GLN A 129 -3.86 20.44 0.03
N HIS A 130 -3.65 19.18 0.41
CA HIS A 130 -3.77 18.74 1.80
C HIS A 130 -2.46 18.22 2.43
N ALA A 131 -1.46 17.82 1.64
CA ALA A 131 -0.23 17.26 2.17
C ALA A 131 0.46 18.21 3.16
N ALA A 132 0.87 17.69 4.32
CA ALA A 132 1.72 18.42 5.25
C ALA A 132 3.12 18.62 4.64
N ALA A 133 3.84 19.65 5.09
CA ALA A 133 5.20 19.92 4.60
C ALA A 133 6.14 18.73 4.77
N GLU A 134 5.95 17.93 5.83
CA GLU A 134 6.72 16.71 6.08
C GLU A 134 6.44 15.62 5.05
N GLU A 135 5.17 15.42 4.68
CA GLU A 135 4.79 14.42 3.68
C GLU A 135 5.37 14.78 2.29
N VAL A 136 5.41 16.08 1.97
CA VAL A 136 6.06 16.58 0.74
C VAL A 136 7.57 16.31 0.77
N ARG A 137 8.24 16.56 1.91
CA ARG A 137 9.67 16.20 2.08
C ARG A 137 9.93 14.71 1.91
N VAL A 138 9.03 13.86 2.44
CA VAL A 138 9.12 12.40 2.25
C VAL A 138 9.03 12.04 0.77
N LEU A 139 8.06 12.59 0.04
CA LEU A 139 7.92 12.36 -1.41
C LEU A 139 9.20 12.77 -2.18
N ARG A 140 9.77 13.93 -1.86
CA ARG A 140 11.03 14.41 -2.46
C ARG A 140 12.17 13.43 -2.21
N LYS A 141 12.35 13.03 -0.96
CA LYS A 141 13.39 12.07 -0.58
C LYS A 141 13.22 10.72 -1.28
N MET A 142 11.98 10.22 -1.43
CA MET A 142 11.71 8.97 -2.15
C MET A 142 12.20 9.05 -3.60
N VAL A 143 11.93 10.14 -4.32
CA VAL A 143 12.37 10.31 -5.71
C VAL A 143 13.91 10.35 -5.80
N GLU A 144 14.59 11.06 -4.88
CA GLU A 144 16.04 11.12 -4.79
C GLU A 144 16.66 9.73 -4.53
N GLU A 145 16.07 8.95 -3.63
CA GLU A 145 16.52 7.59 -3.32
C GLU A 145 16.25 6.62 -4.48
N ASP A 146 15.07 6.71 -5.10
CA ASP A 146 14.63 5.84 -6.19
C ASP A 146 15.49 6.04 -7.46
N SER A 147 16.04 7.24 -7.68
CA SER A 147 16.97 7.51 -8.78
C SER A 147 18.23 6.62 -8.75
N ARG A 148 18.65 6.16 -7.57
CA ARG A 148 19.78 5.26 -7.38
C ARG A 148 19.47 3.80 -7.72
N LEU A 149 18.19 3.48 -7.91
CA LEU A 149 17.72 2.14 -8.26
C LEU A 149 17.59 1.93 -9.79
N ILE A 150 17.96 2.94 -10.59
CA ILE A 150 18.03 2.81 -12.05
C ILE A 150 19.05 1.71 -12.36
N GLY A 151 18.59 0.66 -13.09
CA GLY A 151 19.40 -0.54 -13.34
C GLY A 151 18.94 -1.78 -12.54
N ASP A 152 18.11 -1.61 -11.52
CA ASP A 152 17.39 -2.70 -10.85
C ASP A 152 15.87 -2.51 -10.99
N PRO A 153 15.24 -3.00 -12.09
CA PRO A 153 13.81 -2.82 -12.32
C PRO A 153 12.92 -3.39 -11.22
N ALA A 154 13.34 -4.44 -10.55
CA ALA A 154 12.57 -5.06 -9.48
C ALA A 154 12.56 -4.19 -8.22
N ALA A 155 13.73 -3.67 -7.81
CA ALA A 155 13.83 -2.73 -6.70
C ALA A 155 13.07 -1.43 -7.01
N LEU A 156 13.23 -0.89 -8.24
CA LEU A 156 12.54 0.31 -8.66
C LEU A 156 11.01 0.12 -8.73
N ALA A 157 10.51 -1.05 -9.13
CA ALA A 157 9.08 -1.34 -9.09
C ALA A 157 8.51 -1.33 -7.66
N ARG A 158 9.26 -1.87 -6.70
CA ARG A 158 8.88 -1.78 -5.27
C ARG A 158 8.88 -0.34 -4.76
N ALA A 159 9.89 0.44 -5.12
CA ALA A 159 10.01 1.85 -4.79
C ALA A 159 8.85 2.66 -5.40
N ASN A 160 8.56 2.46 -6.68
CA ASN A 160 7.45 3.07 -7.40
C ASN A 160 6.09 2.82 -6.69
N ARG A 161 5.82 1.59 -6.23
CA ARG A 161 4.59 1.29 -5.48
C ARG A 161 4.52 2.08 -4.17
N ARG A 162 5.64 2.21 -3.43
CA ARG A 162 5.71 3.00 -2.20
C ARG A 162 5.48 4.48 -2.47
N PHE A 163 6.06 5.02 -3.55
CA PHE A 163 5.87 6.41 -3.98
C PHE A 163 4.40 6.72 -4.26
N HIS A 164 3.73 5.94 -5.10
CA HIS A 164 2.29 6.10 -5.37
C HIS A 164 1.48 5.99 -4.07
N LYS A 165 1.76 4.99 -3.23
CA LYS A 165 1.06 4.84 -1.95
C LYS A 165 1.23 6.07 -1.04
N GLN A 166 2.41 6.69 -1.04
CA GLN A 166 2.65 7.92 -0.27
C GLN A 166 1.80 9.09 -0.79
N ILE A 167 1.66 9.26 -2.12
CA ILE A 167 0.75 10.25 -2.71
C ILE A 167 -0.70 9.99 -2.29
N HIS A 168 -1.14 8.70 -2.33
CA HIS A 168 -2.49 8.34 -1.91
C HIS A 168 -2.75 8.73 -0.45
N LEU A 169 -1.82 8.47 0.45
CA LEU A 169 -1.94 8.83 1.87
C LEU A 169 -1.96 10.36 2.05
N ALA A 170 -1.08 11.08 1.34
CA ALA A 170 -1.00 12.54 1.36
C ALA A 170 -2.24 13.23 0.79
N SER A 171 -3.12 12.52 0.07
CA SER A 171 -4.44 13.03 -0.35
C SER A 171 -5.39 13.27 0.81
N HIS A 172 -5.12 12.67 1.98
CA HIS A 172 -5.97 12.70 3.19
C HIS A 172 -7.43 12.27 2.94
N ASN A 173 -7.67 11.50 1.87
CA ASN A 173 -8.99 10.96 1.52
C ASN A 173 -9.06 9.44 1.72
N ARG A 174 -9.58 9.01 2.87
CA ARG A 174 -9.66 7.59 3.24
C ARG A 174 -10.46 6.73 2.26
N TYR A 175 -11.45 7.30 1.60
CA TYR A 175 -12.28 6.57 0.63
C TYR A 175 -11.51 6.35 -0.68
N LEU A 176 -10.82 7.37 -1.16
CA LEU A 176 -9.94 7.29 -2.33
C LEU A 176 -8.82 6.27 -2.11
N VAL A 177 -8.16 6.31 -0.94
CA VAL A 177 -7.11 5.34 -0.58
C VAL A 177 -7.62 3.90 -0.68
N ARG A 178 -8.83 3.61 -0.20
CA ARG A 178 -9.42 2.26 -0.29
C ARG A 178 -9.66 1.80 -1.73
N GLN A 179 -10.13 2.68 -2.61
CA GLN A 179 -10.34 2.34 -4.02
C GLN A 179 -9.00 2.11 -4.74
N LEU A 180 -8.02 2.97 -4.49
CA LEU A 180 -6.68 2.82 -5.02
C LEU A 180 -5.98 1.54 -4.54
N ASP A 181 -6.20 1.12 -3.27
CA ASP A 181 -5.70 -0.16 -2.78
C ASP A 181 -6.27 -1.35 -3.57
N LEU A 182 -7.54 -1.30 -4.01
CA LEU A 182 -8.11 -2.34 -4.86
C LEU A 182 -7.47 -2.35 -6.25
N VAL A 183 -7.33 -1.17 -6.87
CA VAL A 183 -6.67 -1.02 -8.17
C VAL A 183 -5.24 -1.56 -8.11
N HIS A 184 -4.46 -1.19 -7.08
CA HIS A 184 -3.07 -1.64 -6.93
C HIS A 184 -2.94 -3.16 -6.69
N ARG A 185 -3.89 -3.77 -5.99
CA ARG A 185 -3.93 -5.25 -5.87
C ARG A 185 -4.13 -5.92 -7.23
N THR A 186 -5.00 -5.37 -8.07
CA THR A 186 -5.21 -5.89 -9.43
C THR A 186 -3.94 -5.73 -10.29
N MET A 187 -3.15 -4.67 -10.06
CA MET A 187 -1.85 -4.49 -10.72
C MET A 187 -0.83 -5.61 -10.40
N ALA A 188 -0.96 -6.32 -9.28
CA ALA A 188 -0.11 -7.47 -8.95
C ALA A 188 -0.26 -8.62 -9.98
N LEU A 189 -1.37 -8.69 -10.71
CA LEU A 189 -1.57 -9.65 -11.80
C LEU A 189 -0.69 -9.38 -13.04
N LEU A 190 0.02 -8.25 -13.09
CA LEU A 190 0.91 -7.91 -14.20
C LEU A 190 2.28 -8.55 -13.98
N ALA A 191 2.54 -9.64 -14.65
CA ALA A 191 3.70 -10.54 -14.46
C ALA A 191 5.08 -9.85 -14.53
N THR A 192 5.17 -8.71 -15.23
CA THR A 192 6.44 -7.97 -15.41
C THR A 192 6.23 -6.49 -15.11
N THR A 193 7.29 -5.79 -14.73
CA THR A 193 7.21 -4.33 -14.57
C THR A 193 7.51 -3.61 -15.90
N SER A 194 6.75 -2.55 -16.20
CA SER A 194 7.07 -1.67 -17.34
C SER A 194 8.43 -0.97 -17.18
N LEU A 195 8.95 -0.88 -15.96
CA LEU A 195 10.24 -0.28 -15.65
C LEU A 195 11.43 -1.12 -16.14
N ALA A 196 11.20 -2.38 -16.56
CA ALA A 196 12.22 -3.22 -17.19
C ALA A 196 12.51 -2.83 -18.64
N VAL A 197 11.63 -2.05 -19.28
CA VAL A 197 11.86 -1.56 -20.66
C VAL A 197 12.96 -0.51 -20.64
N GLU A 198 13.87 -0.62 -21.60
CA GLU A 198 15.02 0.30 -21.73
C GLU A 198 14.57 1.78 -21.75
N GLY A 199 15.25 2.62 -21.00
CA GLY A 199 14.96 4.04 -20.86
C GLY A 199 13.72 4.38 -20.03
N ARG A 200 12.85 3.39 -19.73
CA ARG A 200 11.61 3.68 -18.98
C ARG A 200 11.86 4.05 -17.52
N SER A 201 12.87 3.46 -16.89
CA SER A 201 13.27 3.78 -15.51
C SER A 201 13.65 5.25 -15.34
N GLN A 202 14.52 5.77 -16.22
CA GLN A 202 14.96 7.18 -16.22
C GLN A 202 13.78 8.12 -16.44
N THR A 203 12.94 7.79 -17.45
CA THR A 203 11.74 8.58 -17.76
C THR A 203 10.79 8.62 -16.57
N ALA A 204 10.56 7.49 -15.88
CA ALA A 204 9.66 7.41 -14.72
C ALA A 204 10.14 8.29 -13.56
N ILE A 205 11.44 8.32 -13.28
CA ILE A 205 11.99 9.19 -12.24
C ILE A 205 11.74 10.67 -12.57
N GLY A 206 11.99 11.10 -13.80
CA GLY A 206 11.71 12.48 -14.21
C GLY A 206 10.22 12.84 -14.14
N GLU A 207 9.33 11.88 -14.41
CA GLU A 207 7.89 12.02 -14.24
C GLU A 207 7.51 12.18 -12.75
N HIS A 208 8.08 11.36 -11.86
CA HIS A 208 7.89 11.49 -10.42
C HIS A 208 8.37 12.84 -9.88
N GLU A 209 9.53 13.33 -10.35
CA GLU A 209 10.02 14.67 -10.00
C GLU A 209 9.04 15.77 -10.41
N ALA A 210 8.43 15.66 -11.61
CA ALA A 210 7.44 16.63 -12.07
C ALA A 210 6.18 16.61 -11.17
N ILE A 211 5.71 15.42 -10.77
CA ILE A 211 4.58 15.25 -9.86
C ILE A 211 4.88 15.91 -8.51
N VAL A 212 6.05 15.61 -7.91
CA VAL A 212 6.44 16.17 -6.61
C VAL A 212 6.56 17.69 -6.68
N ARG A 213 7.16 18.25 -7.75
CA ARG A 213 7.24 19.71 -7.94
C ARG A 213 5.87 20.38 -7.98
N ALA A 214 4.88 19.77 -8.65
CA ALA A 214 3.52 20.29 -8.69
C ALA A 214 2.84 20.24 -7.30
N ILE A 215 3.05 19.16 -6.55
CA ILE A 215 2.54 19.02 -5.17
C ILE A 215 3.20 20.07 -4.24
N GLU A 216 4.50 20.30 -4.35
CA GLU A 216 5.23 21.33 -3.59
C GLU A 216 4.74 22.74 -3.90
N ALA A 217 4.48 23.01 -5.18
CA ALA A 217 3.92 24.29 -5.64
C ALA A 217 2.45 24.47 -5.25
N ARG A 218 1.81 23.49 -4.62
CA ARG A 218 0.38 23.48 -4.29
C ARG A 218 -0.52 23.63 -5.53
N ASP A 219 -0.01 23.27 -6.70
CA ASP A 219 -0.76 23.27 -7.96
C ASP A 219 -1.44 21.92 -8.18
N GLY A 220 -2.70 21.82 -7.77
CA GLY A 220 -3.47 20.58 -7.87
C GLY A 220 -3.75 20.16 -9.31
N ASP A 221 -3.95 21.12 -10.22
CA ASP A 221 -4.24 20.81 -11.62
C ASP A 221 -2.98 20.31 -12.34
N ALA A 222 -1.82 20.92 -12.08
CA ALA A 222 -0.55 20.43 -12.60
C ALA A 222 -0.18 19.05 -12.02
N ALA A 223 -0.45 18.80 -10.73
CA ALA A 223 -0.19 17.51 -10.09
C ALA A 223 -1.05 16.39 -10.70
N ASP A 224 -2.35 16.63 -10.89
CA ASP A 224 -3.27 15.71 -11.58
C ASP A 224 -2.78 15.43 -13.01
N ALA A 225 -2.51 16.47 -13.80
CA ALA A 225 -2.06 16.32 -15.18
C ALA A 225 -0.73 15.52 -15.28
N ALA A 226 0.23 15.82 -14.41
CA ALA A 226 1.52 15.15 -14.37
C ALA A 226 1.36 13.65 -14.04
N LEU A 227 0.51 13.31 -13.04
CA LEU A 227 0.29 11.92 -12.66
C LEU A 227 -0.49 11.15 -13.73
N ARG A 228 -1.52 11.72 -14.35
CA ARG A 228 -2.22 11.10 -15.48
C ARG A 228 -1.27 10.82 -16.66
N ALA A 229 -0.41 11.77 -17.00
CA ALA A 229 0.58 11.58 -18.04
C ALA A 229 1.57 10.45 -17.73
N HIS A 230 2.01 10.32 -16.46
CA HIS A 230 2.82 9.21 -15.99
C HIS A 230 2.10 7.86 -16.17
N ILE A 231 0.81 7.75 -15.75
CA ILE A 231 0.00 6.54 -15.89
C ILE A 231 -0.22 6.17 -17.37
N SER A 232 -0.49 7.16 -18.23
CA SER A 232 -0.66 6.94 -19.67
C SER A 232 0.60 6.33 -20.29
N ARG A 233 1.79 6.89 -20.02
CA ARG A 233 3.05 6.34 -20.52
C ARG A 233 3.36 4.94 -19.96
N ALA A 234 3.00 4.68 -18.69
CA ALA A 234 3.11 3.33 -18.13
C ALA A 234 2.19 2.34 -18.85
N PHE A 235 0.96 2.76 -19.20
CA PHE A 235 0.02 1.95 -19.98
C PHE A 235 0.53 1.64 -21.38
N GLU A 236 0.97 2.65 -22.13
CA GLU A 236 1.54 2.48 -23.48
C GLU A 236 2.71 1.49 -23.48
N THR A 237 3.59 1.61 -22.46
CA THR A 237 4.71 0.67 -22.30
C THR A 237 4.22 -0.74 -22.00
N ARG A 238 3.18 -0.87 -21.18
CA ARG A 238 2.57 -2.16 -20.84
C ARG A 238 1.93 -2.82 -22.05
N LEU A 239 1.21 -2.07 -22.87
CA LEU A 239 0.62 -2.59 -24.11
C LEU A 239 1.68 -3.19 -25.03
N ARG A 240 2.80 -2.51 -25.23
CA ARG A 240 3.92 -3.01 -26.04
C ARG A 240 4.48 -4.33 -25.50
N LEU A 241 4.61 -4.47 -24.17
CA LEU A 241 5.07 -5.72 -23.55
C LEU A 241 4.08 -6.88 -23.77
N VAL A 242 2.77 -6.61 -23.66
CA VAL A 242 1.74 -7.64 -23.88
C VAL A 242 1.72 -8.07 -25.34
N SER A 243 1.78 -7.14 -26.29
CA SER A 243 1.83 -7.45 -27.72
C SER A 243 3.09 -8.25 -28.09
N ALA A 244 4.27 -7.85 -27.61
CA ALA A 244 5.51 -8.57 -27.86
C ALA A 244 5.48 -10.02 -27.31
N ALA A 245 4.89 -10.21 -26.13
CA ALA A 245 4.73 -11.55 -25.56
C ALA A 245 3.76 -12.43 -26.38
N ALA A 246 2.71 -11.84 -26.93
CA ALA A 246 1.74 -12.54 -27.76
C ALA A 246 2.34 -12.96 -29.14
N GLU A 247 3.28 -12.18 -29.65
CA GLU A 247 3.97 -12.43 -30.94
C GLU A 247 5.18 -13.38 -30.79
N GLY A 248 5.49 -13.86 -29.57
CA GLY A 248 6.62 -14.76 -29.31
C GLY A 248 8.00 -14.09 -29.42
N LEU A 249 8.04 -12.77 -29.34
CA LEU A 249 9.23 -11.92 -29.50
C LEU A 249 9.87 -11.51 -28.14
N ALA A 250 9.38 -12.06 -27.00
CA ALA A 250 9.86 -11.75 -25.66
C ALA A 250 10.70 -12.86 -25.05
#